data_af2784995be7206f846b9855f863283e
#
_entry.id   af2784995be7206f846b9855f863283e
#
_cell.length_a   1.000
_cell.length_b   1.000
_cell.length_c   1.000
_cell.angle_alpha   90.00
_cell.angle_beta   90.00
_cell.angle_gamma   90.00
#
_symmetry.space_group_name_H-M   'P 1'
#
loop_
_entity.id
_entity.type
_entity.pdbx_description
1 polymer ?
#
loop_
_entity_poly.entity_id
_entity_poly.type
_entity_poly.pdbx_seq_one_letter_code
_entity_poly.pdbx_strand_id
1 'polypeptide(L)'
;LNPELSWARVRGYQPPVRRASAPRWVAEVPHAVVVGAGYGGIAAALRLRAKGYRVTLIDRGEQLGGRARVFERDGFRHDAGPTVITAPFLFEELFELFGERLADHVELVPLTPWYRFRFADGDHFDYGGTLDETLAEIGRISPEDREGYLRLLEHSRRIFDIGFTQLSAKPFDKLGTMLRLIPSLIRLRCDRTVWGLVKAFLKNDKLRQAFSIQPLLVGGNPFDTTSIYGLIHYLERAHGVFFAMGGTGAITRALGGLMERHGVAVRLGSTVQRIRVEGGAATAVELAGGGVIPADLVVSNADAAHLYTSMIPKSKQAWSSRLKLTAASYSMGLFVLYFGTRRPYPDVAHHTIWLGERYRELLDEIFNKKTLGDDFSLYLHRPTATDPSFAPDGCESFYVLCPVPNLQADLDWSLEGPKLRDRIVAALDRTILPGLAATITAEFSMTPRDFSHDYLSVHGAGFSVAPLFRQSAWFRFHNRAEGIRNLYLVGAGTHPGAGLPGVLCSAKVVDSMVPAAEMVVRQEPHGA
;
A
#
# COMPACT_ATOMS: atom_id res chain seq x y z
N LEU A 1 0.58 -25.50 10.43
CA LEU A 1 -0.71 -24.82 10.28
C LEU A 1 -1.63 -25.34 11.36
N ASN A 2 -1.90 -24.55 12.38
CA ASN A 2 -2.82 -24.93 13.44
C ASN A 2 -4.26 -24.70 12.94
N PRO A 3 -5.09 -25.75 12.75
CA PRO A 3 -6.44 -25.61 12.19
C PRO A 3 -7.42 -24.84 13.08
N GLU A 4 -7.03 -24.50 14.32
CA GLU A 4 -7.90 -23.86 15.30
C GLU A 4 -7.81 -22.32 15.32
N LEU A 5 -6.96 -21.70 14.51
CA LEU A 5 -7.02 -20.27 14.28
C LEU A 5 -8.10 -19.97 13.23
N SER A 6 -9.34 -20.30 13.58
CA SER A 6 -10.48 -20.01 12.70
C SER A 6 -10.58 -18.50 12.45
N TRP A 7 -10.76 -18.14 11.21
CA TRP A 7 -11.06 -16.80 10.67
C TRP A 7 -12.15 -16.05 11.46
N ALA A 8 -12.91 -16.77 12.30
CA ALA A 8 -14.00 -16.24 13.11
C ALA A 8 -13.58 -15.20 14.19
N ARG A 9 -12.33 -15.18 14.64
CA ARG A 9 -11.90 -14.21 15.68
C ARG A 9 -11.47 -12.85 15.15
N VAL A 10 -11.16 -12.72 13.87
CA VAL A 10 -10.93 -11.43 13.21
C VAL A 10 -12.24 -10.78 12.74
N ARG A 11 -13.35 -11.51 12.80
CA ARG A 11 -14.68 -11.14 12.34
C ARG A 11 -15.50 -10.32 13.35
N GLY A 12 -14.91 -9.37 14.05
CA GLY A 12 -15.67 -8.46 14.92
C GLY A 12 -16.62 -7.49 14.17
N TYR A 13 -16.76 -7.62 12.85
CA TYR A 13 -17.69 -6.83 12.04
C TYR A 13 -18.58 -7.78 11.23
N GLN A 14 -19.83 -7.94 11.65
CA GLN A 14 -20.89 -8.48 10.80
C GLN A 14 -21.62 -7.30 10.16
N PRO A 15 -21.60 -7.11 8.84
CA PRO A 15 -22.50 -6.19 8.19
C PRO A 15 -23.94 -6.70 8.38
N PRO A 16 -24.91 -5.83 8.66
CA PRO A 16 -26.29 -6.25 8.77
C PRO A 16 -26.80 -6.71 7.40
N VAL A 17 -26.96 -8.03 7.22
CA VAL A 17 -27.67 -8.61 6.07
C VAL A 17 -29.16 -8.33 6.29
N ARG A 18 -29.64 -7.17 5.82
CA ARG A 18 -31.08 -6.93 5.69
C ARG A 18 -31.47 -7.11 4.23
N ARG A 19 -32.25 -8.14 3.96
CA ARG A 19 -33.08 -8.20 2.75
C ARG A 19 -34.06 -7.03 2.82
N ALA A 20 -33.87 -5.98 2.03
CA ALA A 20 -34.76 -4.86 1.94
C ALA A 20 -36.02 -5.26 1.15
N SER A 21 -37.17 -5.24 1.79
CA SER A 21 -38.44 -5.04 1.11
C SER A 21 -38.48 -3.59 0.61
N ALA A 22 -38.68 -3.38 -0.68
CA ALA A 22 -38.68 -2.07 -1.31
C ALA A 22 -39.80 -1.17 -0.75
N PRO A 23 -39.50 0.02 -0.19
CA PRO A 23 -40.52 0.99 0.12
C PRO A 23 -40.89 1.79 -1.13
N ARG A 24 -42.20 2.03 -1.31
CA ARG A 24 -42.81 2.82 -2.38
C ARG A 24 -42.64 4.33 -2.16
N TRP A 25 -41.44 4.86 -2.25
CA TRP A 25 -41.17 6.29 -2.50
C TRP A 25 -39.86 6.35 -3.24
N VAL A 26 -39.89 6.84 -4.48
CA VAL A 26 -38.70 7.02 -5.31
C VAL A 26 -37.97 8.29 -4.84
N ALA A 27 -37.42 8.25 -3.62
CA ALA A 27 -36.33 9.15 -3.29
C ALA A 27 -35.15 8.74 -4.16
N GLU A 28 -34.59 9.66 -4.94
CA GLU A 28 -33.41 9.35 -5.76
C GLU A 28 -32.31 8.81 -4.85
N VAL A 29 -31.78 7.64 -5.23
CA VAL A 29 -30.69 6.97 -4.50
C VAL A 29 -29.50 7.92 -4.42
N PRO A 30 -28.95 8.22 -3.22
CA PRO A 30 -27.86 9.16 -3.08
C PRO A 30 -26.63 8.72 -3.88
N HIS A 31 -25.97 9.68 -4.52
CA HIS A 31 -24.85 9.46 -5.41
C HIS A 31 -23.52 9.67 -4.69
N ALA A 32 -22.70 8.62 -4.64
CA ALA A 32 -21.34 8.68 -4.17
C ALA A 32 -20.37 8.69 -5.38
N VAL A 33 -19.46 9.66 -5.39
CA VAL A 33 -18.38 9.73 -6.37
C VAL A 33 -17.06 9.38 -5.71
N VAL A 34 -16.37 8.37 -6.24
CA VAL A 34 -15.05 7.93 -5.78
C VAL A 34 -14.00 8.37 -6.79
N VAL A 35 -12.99 9.12 -6.34
CA VAL A 35 -11.90 9.66 -7.17
C VAL A 35 -10.64 8.86 -6.96
N GLY A 36 -10.17 8.17 -8.01
CA GLY A 36 -8.97 7.32 -7.99
C GLY A 36 -9.29 5.83 -7.83
N ALA A 37 -8.97 5.04 -8.87
CA ALA A 37 -9.24 3.61 -8.99
C ALA A 37 -8.08 2.71 -8.48
N GLY A 38 -7.27 3.17 -7.53
CA GLY A 38 -6.40 2.29 -6.74
C GLY A 38 -7.21 1.46 -5.75
N TYR A 39 -6.59 0.46 -5.11
CA TYR A 39 -7.31 -0.47 -4.22
C TYR A 39 -8.10 0.19 -3.08
N GLY A 40 -7.63 1.32 -2.54
CA GLY A 40 -8.40 2.07 -1.53
C GLY A 40 -9.71 2.61 -2.10
N GLY A 41 -9.68 3.15 -3.33
CA GLY A 41 -10.86 3.66 -4.04
C GLY A 41 -11.81 2.55 -4.46
N ILE A 42 -11.30 1.46 -5.03
CA ILE A 42 -12.10 0.27 -5.40
C ILE A 42 -12.80 -0.29 -4.17
N ALA A 43 -12.08 -0.46 -3.05
CA ALA A 43 -12.66 -0.96 -1.80
C ALA A 43 -13.73 0.00 -1.25
N ALA A 44 -13.51 1.31 -1.33
CA ALA A 44 -14.51 2.30 -0.91
C ALA A 44 -15.75 2.26 -1.83
N ALA A 45 -15.56 2.13 -3.15
CA ALA A 45 -16.67 2.04 -4.10
C ALA A 45 -17.55 0.82 -3.84
N LEU A 46 -16.94 -0.36 -3.64
CA LEU A 46 -17.66 -1.59 -3.32
C LEU A 46 -18.42 -1.49 -1.99
N ARG A 47 -17.78 -0.96 -0.92
CA ARG A 47 -18.43 -0.77 0.39
C ARG A 47 -19.60 0.21 0.32
N LEU A 48 -19.47 1.32 -0.40
CA LEU A 48 -20.56 2.27 -0.62
C LEU A 48 -21.69 1.66 -1.43
N ARG A 49 -21.35 0.85 -2.45
CA ARG A 49 -22.36 0.13 -3.23
C ARG A 49 -23.14 -0.86 -2.37
N ALA A 50 -22.46 -1.60 -1.50
CA ALA A 50 -23.10 -2.51 -0.53
C ALA A 50 -24.00 -1.78 0.48
N LYS A 51 -23.72 -0.49 0.76
CA LYS A 51 -24.58 0.39 1.57
C LYS A 51 -25.76 1.02 0.80
N GLY A 52 -25.92 0.66 -0.48
CA GLY A 52 -27.06 1.10 -1.28
C GLY A 52 -26.87 2.40 -2.06
N TYR A 53 -25.67 3.00 -2.07
CA TYR A 53 -25.41 4.19 -2.89
C TYR A 53 -25.37 3.85 -4.38
N ARG A 54 -25.79 4.79 -5.21
CA ARG A 54 -25.37 4.85 -6.61
C ARG A 54 -23.90 5.30 -6.61
N VAL A 55 -23.01 4.53 -7.23
CA VAL A 55 -21.56 4.79 -7.15
C VAL A 55 -20.97 5.02 -8.54
N THR A 56 -20.17 6.09 -8.66
CA THR A 56 -19.31 6.34 -9.82
C THR A 56 -17.86 6.40 -9.36
N LEU A 57 -17.02 5.50 -9.89
CA LEU A 57 -15.57 5.50 -9.69
C LEU A 57 -14.92 6.16 -10.90
N ILE A 58 -14.04 7.15 -10.66
CA ILE A 58 -13.40 7.94 -11.71
C ILE A 58 -11.89 7.88 -11.54
N ASP A 59 -11.15 7.59 -12.61
CA ASP A 59 -9.69 7.64 -12.62
C ASP A 59 -9.17 8.32 -13.89
N ARG A 60 -8.03 9.00 -13.76
CA ARG A 60 -7.32 9.61 -14.88
C ARG A 60 -6.61 8.58 -15.77
N GLY A 61 -6.23 7.44 -15.19
CA GLY A 61 -5.57 6.33 -15.87
C GLY A 61 -6.55 5.52 -16.71
N GLU A 62 -6.01 4.83 -17.70
CA GLU A 62 -6.76 3.96 -18.61
C GLU A 62 -7.04 2.57 -18.02
N GLN A 63 -6.51 2.27 -16.83
CA GLN A 63 -6.62 0.97 -16.16
C GLN A 63 -6.98 1.14 -14.69
N LEU A 64 -7.70 0.15 -14.15
CA LEU A 64 -7.91 -0.02 -12.72
C LEU A 64 -6.60 -0.38 -12.01
N GLY A 65 -6.57 -0.22 -10.69
CA GLY A 65 -5.49 -0.68 -9.81
C GLY A 65 -4.52 0.42 -9.37
N GLY A 66 -4.43 1.53 -10.09
CA GLY A 66 -3.49 2.61 -9.76
C GLY A 66 -2.04 2.08 -9.74
N ARG A 67 -1.39 2.07 -8.55
CA ARG A 67 -0.04 1.49 -8.37
C ARG A 67 0.00 -0.04 -8.51
N ALA A 68 -1.14 -0.73 -8.51
CA ALA A 68 -1.27 -2.18 -8.73
C ALA A 68 -1.65 -2.51 -10.20
N ARG A 69 -1.43 -1.58 -11.13
CA ARG A 69 -1.58 -1.84 -12.57
C ARG A 69 -0.54 -2.83 -13.07
N VAL A 70 -0.74 -3.36 -14.26
CA VAL A 70 0.20 -4.26 -14.93
C VAL A 70 0.70 -3.59 -16.19
N PHE A 71 2.00 -3.73 -16.44
CA PHE A 71 2.60 -3.36 -17.72
C PHE A 71 2.77 -4.62 -18.58
N GLU A 72 2.36 -4.54 -19.83
CA GLU A 72 2.60 -5.56 -20.83
C GLU A 72 3.48 -4.96 -21.93
N ARG A 73 4.65 -5.55 -22.14
CA ARG A 73 5.61 -5.05 -23.12
C ARG A 73 6.44 -6.18 -23.70
N ASP A 74 6.53 -6.23 -25.03
CA ASP A 74 7.36 -7.18 -25.78
C ASP A 74 7.16 -8.65 -25.36
N GLY A 75 5.93 -9.04 -25.01
CA GLY A 75 5.56 -10.38 -24.56
C GLY A 75 5.80 -10.64 -23.07
N PHE A 76 6.35 -9.67 -22.33
CA PHE A 76 6.54 -9.74 -20.88
C PHE A 76 5.43 -8.99 -20.14
N ARG A 77 5.09 -9.52 -18.96
CA ARG A 77 4.15 -8.89 -18.02
C ARG A 77 4.90 -8.50 -16.76
N HIS A 78 4.61 -7.31 -16.23
CA HIS A 78 5.23 -6.80 -15.01
C HIS A 78 4.15 -6.19 -14.12
N ASP A 79 4.07 -6.65 -12.87
CA ASP A 79 3.29 -5.95 -11.85
C ASP A 79 3.96 -4.62 -11.51
N ALA A 80 3.18 -3.53 -11.48
CA ALA A 80 3.75 -2.19 -11.28
C ALA A 80 4.17 -1.90 -9.83
N GLY A 81 3.71 -2.69 -8.86
CA GLY A 81 3.96 -2.35 -7.46
C GLY A 81 3.63 -3.42 -6.43
N PRO A 82 2.51 -3.38 -5.73
CA PRO A 82 2.31 -4.12 -4.49
C PRO A 82 2.12 -5.63 -4.72
N THR A 83 3.21 -6.38 -4.77
CA THR A 83 3.24 -7.82 -5.08
C THR A 83 3.24 -8.71 -3.84
N VAL A 84 3.47 -8.14 -2.65
CA VAL A 84 3.49 -8.88 -1.38
C VAL A 84 2.08 -8.89 -0.77
N ILE A 85 1.40 -10.02 -0.83
CA ILE A 85 0.03 -10.18 -0.30
C ILE A 85 0.09 -10.84 1.07
N THR A 86 -0.09 -10.06 2.15
CA THR A 86 0.01 -10.55 3.54
C THR A 86 -1.33 -10.65 4.28
N ALA A 87 -2.40 -10.07 3.72
CA ALA A 87 -3.72 -10.03 4.35
C ALA A 87 -4.83 -10.31 3.31
N PRO A 88 -4.86 -11.52 2.71
CA PRO A 88 -5.82 -11.87 1.65
C PRO A 88 -7.28 -11.75 2.11
N PHE A 89 -7.57 -11.95 3.40
CA PHE A 89 -8.90 -11.80 3.99
C PHE A 89 -9.51 -10.41 3.80
N LEU A 90 -8.69 -9.36 3.61
CA LEU A 90 -9.20 -8.01 3.32
C LEU A 90 -9.78 -7.88 1.91
N PHE A 91 -9.29 -8.68 0.96
CA PHE A 91 -9.90 -8.81 -0.36
C PHE A 91 -11.14 -9.71 -0.28
N GLU A 92 -11.07 -10.85 0.44
CA GLU A 92 -12.20 -11.75 0.65
C GLU A 92 -13.42 -11.00 1.19
N GLU A 93 -13.24 -10.13 2.20
CA GLU A 93 -14.32 -9.29 2.75
C GLU A 93 -15.06 -8.47 1.68
N LEU A 94 -14.40 -8.03 0.60
CA LEU A 94 -15.04 -7.24 -0.44
C LEU A 94 -15.98 -8.09 -1.30
N PHE A 95 -15.64 -9.34 -1.55
CA PHE A 95 -16.49 -10.31 -2.23
C PHE A 95 -17.65 -10.76 -1.32
N GLU A 96 -17.36 -11.03 -0.05
CA GLU A 96 -18.37 -11.40 0.95
C GLU A 96 -19.49 -10.36 1.11
N LEU A 97 -19.22 -9.05 0.88
CA LEU A 97 -20.24 -8.00 0.88
C LEU A 97 -21.38 -8.29 -0.11
N PHE A 98 -21.11 -9.06 -1.14
CA PHE A 98 -22.05 -9.38 -2.22
C PHE A 98 -22.40 -10.87 -2.28
N GLY A 99 -21.96 -11.65 -1.29
CA GLY A 99 -22.22 -13.10 -1.23
C GLY A 99 -21.35 -13.92 -2.18
N GLU A 100 -20.26 -13.35 -2.69
CA GLU A 100 -19.27 -14.00 -3.54
C GLU A 100 -18.01 -14.38 -2.73
N ARG A 101 -17.12 -15.19 -3.31
CA ARG A 101 -15.84 -15.60 -2.73
C ARG A 101 -14.69 -15.18 -3.63
N LEU A 102 -13.63 -14.65 -3.05
CA LEU A 102 -12.41 -14.31 -3.80
C LEU A 102 -11.83 -15.52 -4.53
N ALA A 103 -11.84 -16.68 -3.87
CA ALA A 103 -11.28 -17.94 -4.40
C ALA A 103 -11.98 -18.44 -5.69
N ASP A 104 -13.19 -17.96 -5.98
CA ASP A 104 -13.89 -18.29 -7.23
C ASP A 104 -13.38 -17.46 -8.42
N HIS A 105 -12.56 -16.44 -8.16
CA HIS A 105 -12.07 -15.47 -9.16
C HIS A 105 -10.56 -15.37 -9.24
N VAL A 106 -9.84 -15.65 -8.15
CA VAL A 106 -8.38 -15.51 -8.04
C VAL A 106 -7.80 -16.66 -7.25
N GLU A 107 -6.82 -17.32 -7.82
CA GLU A 107 -6.01 -18.31 -7.12
C GLU A 107 -4.87 -17.62 -6.38
N LEU A 108 -4.80 -17.81 -5.05
CA LEU A 108 -3.72 -17.31 -4.20
C LEU A 108 -2.80 -18.48 -3.80
N VAL A 109 -1.53 -18.39 -4.20
CA VAL A 109 -0.52 -19.41 -3.90
C VAL A 109 0.38 -18.92 -2.76
N PRO A 110 0.57 -19.72 -1.69
CA PRO A 110 1.52 -19.35 -0.63
C PRO A 110 2.96 -19.44 -1.14
N LEU A 111 3.77 -18.46 -0.77
CA LEU A 111 5.19 -18.42 -1.14
C LEU A 111 6.07 -19.05 -0.06
N THR A 112 7.15 -19.72 -0.47
CA THR A 112 8.22 -20.23 0.39
C THR A 112 9.55 -20.20 -0.38
N PRO A 113 10.57 -19.46 0.10
CA PRO A 113 10.50 -18.48 1.19
C PRO A 113 9.58 -17.29 0.86
N TRP A 114 9.16 -16.54 1.87
CA TRP A 114 8.46 -15.26 1.66
C TRP A 114 9.40 -14.25 1.06
N TYR A 115 10.64 -14.16 1.64
CA TYR A 115 11.72 -13.30 1.16
C TYR A 115 13.05 -14.03 1.28
N ARG A 116 13.90 -13.91 0.26
CA ARG A 116 15.33 -14.21 0.36
C ARG A 116 16.09 -12.92 0.53
N PHE A 117 16.71 -12.74 1.70
CA PHE A 117 17.67 -11.67 1.91
C PHE A 117 19.04 -12.07 1.38
N ARG A 118 19.70 -11.16 0.69
CA ARG A 118 21.09 -11.28 0.25
C ARG A 118 21.89 -10.16 0.89
N PHE A 119 23.00 -10.51 1.52
CA PHE A 119 23.89 -9.57 2.18
C PHE A 119 25.10 -9.28 1.31
N ALA A 120 25.80 -8.16 1.57
CA ALA A 120 26.93 -7.71 0.79
C ALA A 120 28.12 -8.71 0.78
N ASP A 121 28.28 -9.51 1.83
CA ASP A 121 29.29 -10.56 1.93
C ASP A 121 28.94 -11.86 1.18
N GLY A 122 27.82 -11.89 0.44
CA GLY A 122 27.35 -13.02 -0.35
C GLY A 122 26.52 -14.04 0.43
N ASP A 123 26.39 -13.91 1.75
CA ASP A 123 25.51 -14.76 2.56
C ASP A 123 24.02 -14.44 2.28
N HIS A 124 23.14 -15.33 2.68
CA HIS A 124 21.70 -15.15 2.52
C HIS A 124 20.92 -15.55 3.78
N PHE A 125 19.66 -15.14 3.84
CA PHE A 125 18.71 -15.53 4.87
C PHE A 125 17.35 -15.73 4.21
N ASP A 126 16.84 -16.96 4.25
CA ASP A 126 15.50 -17.29 3.76
C ASP A 126 14.49 -17.13 4.90
N TYR A 127 13.62 -16.12 4.77
CA TYR A 127 12.59 -15.84 5.75
C TYR A 127 11.23 -16.29 5.20
N GLY A 128 10.52 -17.13 5.98
CA GLY A 128 9.20 -17.64 5.61
C GLY A 128 9.02 -19.11 5.99
N GLY A 129 8.05 -19.76 5.35
CA GLY A 129 7.71 -21.14 5.65
C GLY A 129 7.17 -21.34 7.07
N THR A 130 7.44 -22.49 7.67
CA THR A 130 7.08 -22.81 9.05
C THR A 130 7.92 -22.01 10.05
N LEU A 131 7.49 -21.99 11.31
CA LEU A 131 8.26 -21.38 12.38
C LEU A 131 9.61 -22.09 12.58
N ASP A 132 9.61 -23.42 12.49
CA ASP A 132 10.81 -24.25 12.67
C ASP A 132 11.84 -24.01 11.57
N GLU A 133 11.40 -23.88 10.30
CA GLU A 133 12.28 -23.50 9.19
C GLU A 133 12.90 -22.11 9.40
N THR A 134 12.09 -21.13 9.80
CA THR A 134 12.62 -19.80 10.15
C THR A 134 13.62 -19.84 11.30
N LEU A 135 13.35 -20.63 12.36
CA LEU A 135 14.27 -20.80 13.49
C LEU A 135 15.55 -21.56 13.10
N ALA A 136 15.47 -22.49 12.16
CA ALA A 136 16.64 -23.16 11.60
C ALA A 136 17.54 -22.16 10.86
N GLU A 137 16.97 -21.33 9.98
CA GLU A 137 17.71 -20.29 9.27
C GLU A 137 18.33 -19.23 10.20
N ILE A 138 17.56 -18.77 11.20
CA ILE A 138 18.11 -17.89 12.25
C ILE A 138 19.28 -18.57 12.96
N GLY A 139 19.12 -19.85 13.32
CA GLY A 139 20.17 -20.62 14.01
C GLY A 139 21.42 -20.86 13.15
N ARG A 140 21.31 -20.90 11.83
CA ARG A 140 22.44 -20.98 10.92
C ARG A 140 23.30 -19.71 10.97
N ILE A 141 22.67 -18.54 11.09
CA ILE A 141 23.34 -17.23 11.16
C ILE A 141 23.78 -16.90 12.59
N SER A 142 22.89 -17.09 13.56
CA SER A 142 23.10 -16.73 14.98
C SER A 142 22.23 -17.61 15.88
N PRO A 143 22.78 -18.72 16.41
CA PRO A 143 22.02 -19.63 17.29
C PRO A 143 21.41 -18.93 18.52
N GLU A 144 22.08 -17.92 19.05
CA GLU A 144 21.65 -17.15 20.22
C GLU A 144 20.43 -16.24 19.95
N ASP A 145 20.13 -15.94 18.70
CA ASP A 145 19.01 -15.08 18.31
C ASP A 145 17.68 -15.84 18.14
N ARG A 146 17.68 -17.19 18.20
CA ARG A 146 16.43 -17.99 18.11
C ARG A 146 15.40 -17.57 19.16
N GLU A 147 15.80 -17.53 20.42
CA GLU A 147 14.91 -17.08 21.50
C GLU A 147 14.57 -15.59 21.39
N GLY A 148 15.52 -14.78 20.91
CA GLY A 148 15.32 -13.37 20.62
C GLY A 148 14.19 -13.16 19.62
N TYR A 149 14.18 -13.94 18.55
CA TYR A 149 13.12 -13.91 17.54
C TYR A 149 11.76 -14.32 18.10
N LEU A 150 11.67 -15.38 18.89
CA LEU A 150 10.41 -15.79 19.54
C LEU A 150 9.83 -14.67 20.42
N ARG A 151 10.68 -13.99 21.19
CA ARG A 151 10.27 -12.83 22.01
C ARG A 151 9.85 -11.63 21.13
N LEU A 152 10.55 -11.38 20.02
CA LEU A 152 10.15 -10.35 19.04
C LEU A 152 8.78 -10.66 18.44
N LEU A 153 8.56 -11.91 18.04
CA LEU A 153 7.30 -12.35 17.47
C LEU A 153 6.12 -12.21 18.44
N GLU A 154 6.31 -12.60 19.70
CA GLU A 154 5.29 -12.43 20.75
C GLU A 154 5.01 -10.94 21.04
N HIS A 155 6.05 -10.11 21.03
CA HIS A 155 5.85 -8.66 21.18
C HIS A 155 5.09 -8.07 19.97
N SER A 156 5.43 -8.51 18.76
CA SER A 156 4.74 -8.13 17.51
C SER A 156 3.28 -8.56 17.53
N ARG A 157 2.94 -9.72 18.09
CA ARG A 157 1.55 -10.17 18.28
C ARG A 157 0.77 -9.18 19.13
N ARG A 158 1.33 -8.71 20.23
CA ARG A 158 0.68 -7.72 21.11
C ARG A 158 0.45 -6.37 20.41
N ILE A 159 1.41 -5.96 19.58
CA ILE A 159 1.24 -4.74 18.76
C ILE A 159 0.15 -4.98 17.72
N PHE A 160 0.11 -6.16 17.08
CA PHE A 160 -0.88 -6.54 16.09
C PHE A 160 -2.30 -6.56 16.67
N ASP A 161 -2.50 -7.17 17.85
CA ASP A 161 -3.80 -7.25 18.52
C ASP A 161 -4.41 -5.86 18.76
N ILE A 162 -3.59 -4.86 19.05
CA ILE A 162 -4.04 -3.48 19.26
C ILE A 162 -4.03 -2.70 17.95
N GLY A 163 -2.88 -2.64 17.27
CA GLY A 163 -2.67 -1.77 16.11
C GLY A 163 -3.47 -2.18 14.89
N PHE A 164 -3.53 -3.48 14.61
CA PHE A 164 -4.26 -4.00 13.45
C PHE A 164 -5.70 -4.40 13.82
N THR A 165 -5.88 -5.32 14.76
CA THR A 165 -7.21 -5.88 15.06
C THR A 165 -8.17 -4.85 15.63
N GLN A 166 -7.71 -3.97 16.52
CA GLN A 166 -8.60 -3.02 17.19
C GLN A 166 -8.67 -1.65 16.52
N LEU A 167 -7.60 -1.20 15.87
CA LEU A 167 -7.44 0.19 15.46
C LEU A 167 -7.42 0.42 13.96
N SER A 168 -7.06 -0.56 13.12
CA SER A 168 -6.87 -0.34 11.68
C SER A 168 -8.16 0.09 10.94
N ALA A 169 -9.32 -0.29 11.46
CA ALA A 169 -10.62 0.07 10.90
C ALA A 169 -11.36 1.16 11.70
N LYS A 170 -10.72 1.78 12.71
CA LYS A 170 -11.34 2.85 13.52
C LYS A 170 -10.89 4.23 13.05
N PRO A 171 -11.80 5.22 13.01
CA PRO A 171 -11.44 6.59 12.67
C PRO A 171 -10.60 7.25 13.77
N PHE A 172 -9.61 8.03 13.36
CA PHE A 172 -8.76 8.85 14.25
C PHE A 172 -8.99 10.36 14.02
N ASP A 173 -10.24 10.76 13.85
CA ASP A 173 -10.65 12.15 13.66
C ASP A 173 -10.83 12.93 14.99
N LYS A 174 -10.78 12.24 16.13
CA LYS A 174 -10.92 12.82 17.47
C LYS A 174 -9.65 12.66 18.30
N LEU A 175 -9.11 13.77 18.82
CA LEU A 175 -7.92 13.76 19.69
C LEU A 175 -8.11 12.87 20.93
N GLY A 176 -9.33 12.83 21.50
CA GLY A 176 -9.64 11.98 22.65
C GLY A 176 -9.44 10.48 22.38
N THR A 177 -9.60 10.02 21.14
CA THR A 177 -9.28 8.63 20.76
C THR A 177 -7.78 8.38 20.89
N MET A 178 -6.97 9.31 20.41
CA MET A 178 -5.49 9.21 20.51
C MET A 178 -5.04 9.23 21.97
N LEU A 179 -5.56 10.14 22.80
CA LEU A 179 -5.18 10.27 24.20
C LEU A 179 -5.46 8.99 25.01
N ARG A 180 -6.57 8.30 24.75
CA ARG A 180 -6.90 7.02 25.41
C ARG A 180 -5.94 5.89 25.06
N LEU A 181 -5.25 5.98 23.94
CA LEU A 181 -4.33 4.94 23.47
C LEU A 181 -2.91 5.14 23.97
N ILE A 182 -2.55 6.34 24.44
CA ILE A 182 -1.18 6.65 24.89
C ILE A 182 -0.63 5.60 25.88
N PRO A 183 -1.37 5.19 26.95
CA PRO A 183 -0.87 4.18 27.87
C PRO A 183 -0.53 2.85 27.20
N SER A 184 -1.37 2.41 26.26
CA SER A 184 -1.13 1.17 25.49
C SER A 184 0.07 1.30 24.56
N LEU A 185 0.21 2.44 23.86
CA LEU A 185 1.34 2.71 22.98
C LEU A 185 2.67 2.74 23.73
N ILE A 186 2.71 3.35 24.92
CA ILE A 186 3.90 3.37 25.80
C ILE A 186 4.23 1.94 26.27
N ARG A 187 3.23 1.18 26.74
CA ARG A 187 3.42 -0.21 27.16
C ARG A 187 3.97 -1.11 26.05
N LEU A 188 3.54 -0.86 24.80
CA LEU A 188 4.00 -1.56 23.61
C LEU A 188 5.29 -0.97 23.03
N ARG A 189 5.86 0.05 23.68
CA ARG A 189 7.09 0.74 23.22
C ARG A 189 6.98 1.31 21.80
N CYS A 190 5.78 1.75 21.40
CA CYS A 190 5.54 2.35 20.08
C CYS A 190 6.17 3.75 19.92
N ASP A 191 6.74 4.29 20.98
CA ASP A 191 7.61 5.47 21.00
C ASP A 191 9.00 5.22 20.39
N ARG A 192 9.39 3.94 20.28
CA ARG A 192 10.68 3.53 19.66
C ARG A 192 10.55 3.44 18.14
N THR A 193 11.71 3.35 17.49
CA THR A 193 11.79 3.02 16.05
C THR A 193 11.72 1.51 15.83
N VAL A 194 11.41 1.06 14.61
CA VAL A 194 11.43 -0.37 14.26
C VAL A 194 12.83 -0.95 14.48
N TRP A 195 13.87 -0.25 14.04
CA TRP A 195 15.26 -0.66 14.32
C TRP A 195 15.53 -0.81 15.83
N GLY A 196 15.10 0.18 16.62
CA GLY A 196 15.26 0.14 18.08
C GLY A 196 14.50 -1.01 18.74
N LEU A 197 13.32 -1.38 18.21
CA LEU A 197 12.57 -2.56 18.64
C LEU A 197 13.34 -3.84 18.33
N VAL A 198 13.72 -4.05 17.06
CA VAL A 198 14.41 -5.25 16.62
C VAL A 198 15.74 -5.44 17.34
N LYS A 199 16.53 -4.35 17.50
CA LYS A 199 17.81 -4.36 18.24
C LYS A 199 17.64 -4.78 19.70
N ALA A 200 16.48 -4.56 20.31
CA ALA A 200 16.22 -4.97 21.69
C ALA A 200 16.05 -6.49 21.86
N PHE A 201 15.79 -7.21 20.78
CA PHE A 201 15.55 -8.65 20.79
C PHE A 201 16.64 -9.46 20.08
N LEU A 202 17.24 -8.93 19.03
CA LEU A 202 18.23 -9.61 18.20
C LEU A 202 19.61 -8.98 18.35
N LYS A 203 20.66 -9.81 18.30
CA LYS A 203 22.05 -9.40 18.47
C LYS A 203 22.81 -9.31 17.14
N ASN A 204 22.58 -10.28 16.25
CA ASN A 204 23.25 -10.34 14.94
C ASN A 204 22.76 -9.23 14.02
N ASP A 205 23.69 -8.54 13.38
CA ASP A 205 23.37 -7.36 12.57
C ASP A 205 22.65 -7.68 11.26
N LYS A 206 22.98 -8.82 10.61
CA LYS A 206 22.25 -9.30 9.41
C LYS A 206 20.77 -9.54 9.74
N LEU A 207 20.50 -10.20 10.87
CA LEU A 207 19.12 -10.44 11.32
C LEU A 207 18.41 -9.13 11.71
N ARG A 208 19.12 -8.17 12.32
CA ARG A 208 18.56 -6.83 12.57
C ARG A 208 18.16 -6.12 11.29
N GLN A 209 19.01 -6.16 10.28
CA GLN A 209 18.70 -5.58 8.96
C GLN A 209 17.47 -6.27 8.36
N ALA A 210 17.47 -7.61 8.28
CA ALA A 210 16.36 -8.37 7.70
C ALA A 210 15.02 -8.12 8.43
N PHE A 211 15.02 -8.15 9.76
CA PHE A 211 13.81 -7.93 10.57
C PHE A 211 13.45 -6.46 10.79
N SER A 212 14.20 -5.50 10.25
CA SER A 212 13.83 -4.08 10.28
C SER A 212 13.41 -3.53 8.91
N ILE A 213 13.31 -4.36 7.88
CA ILE A 213 13.01 -3.96 6.50
C ILE A 213 11.56 -3.47 6.29
N GLN A 214 10.60 -3.93 7.11
CA GLN A 214 9.17 -3.72 6.91
C GLN A 214 8.77 -2.25 6.68
N PRO A 215 9.33 -1.26 7.38
CA PRO A 215 9.06 0.14 7.07
C PRO A 215 9.34 0.54 5.62
N LEU A 216 10.40 0.01 5.01
CA LEU A 216 10.73 0.31 3.61
C LEU A 216 9.65 -0.16 2.65
N LEU A 217 8.94 -1.25 2.97
CA LEU A 217 7.82 -1.75 2.18
C LEU A 217 6.59 -0.82 2.20
N VAL A 218 6.57 0.15 3.12
CA VAL A 218 5.48 1.13 3.30
C VAL A 218 5.97 2.59 3.29
N GLY A 219 7.20 2.81 2.83
CA GLY A 219 7.75 4.14 2.60
C GLY A 219 8.44 4.80 3.78
N GLY A 220 8.85 4.02 4.78
CA GLY A 220 9.51 4.52 5.99
C GLY A 220 10.97 4.09 6.14
N ASN A 221 11.76 4.95 6.77
CA ASN A 221 13.09 4.61 7.24
C ASN A 221 12.98 3.82 8.56
N PRO A 222 13.53 2.61 8.68
CA PRO A 222 13.46 1.82 9.92
C PRO A 222 14.08 2.51 11.15
N PHE A 223 14.96 3.48 10.93
CA PHE A 223 15.60 4.25 12.01
C PHE A 223 14.73 5.41 12.53
N ASP A 224 13.65 5.78 11.81
CA ASP A 224 12.77 6.89 12.15
C ASP A 224 11.30 6.46 12.28
N THR A 225 10.94 5.34 11.66
CA THR A 225 9.56 4.82 11.67
C THR A 225 9.21 4.23 13.02
N THR A 226 8.03 4.57 13.55
CA THR A 226 7.53 4.03 14.82
C THR A 226 7.45 2.50 14.81
N SER A 227 7.80 1.89 15.93
CA SER A 227 7.81 0.43 16.12
C SER A 227 6.43 -0.22 16.06
N ILE A 228 5.34 0.55 15.92
CA ILE A 228 4.01 0.00 15.65
C ILE A 228 4.02 -0.86 14.36
N TYR A 229 4.87 -0.52 13.39
CA TYR A 229 5.03 -1.31 12.16
C TYR A 229 5.70 -2.68 12.38
N GLY A 230 6.23 -2.95 13.57
CA GLY A 230 6.64 -4.28 14.00
C GLY A 230 5.48 -5.30 14.04
N LEU A 231 4.22 -4.84 14.01
CA LEU A 231 3.05 -5.70 13.85
C LEU A 231 3.11 -6.57 12.58
N ILE A 232 3.82 -6.12 11.54
CA ILE A 232 3.95 -6.82 10.25
C ILE A 232 4.60 -8.20 10.43
N HIS A 233 5.56 -8.36 11.34
CA HIS A 233 6.17 -9.68 11.63
C HIS A 233 5.11 -10.72 12.04
N TYR A 234 4.16 -10.31 12.90
CA TYR A 234 3.10 -11.22 13.31
C TYR A 234 2.05 -11.39 12.22
N LEU A 235 1.72 -10.32 11.48
CA LEU A 235 0.81 -10.39 10.35
C LEU A 235 1.28 -11.43 9.31
N GLU A 236 2.55 -11.37 8.90
CA GLU A 236 3.15 -12.31 7.96
C GLU A 236 3.17 -13.74 8.54
N ARG A 237 3.55 -13.89 9.82
CA ARG A 237 3.60 -15.22 10.47
C ARG A 237 2.22 -15.83 10.66
N ALA A 238 1.20 -15.04 10.97
CA ALA A 238 -0.16 -15.51 11.21
C ALA A 238 -0.92 -15.85 9.93
N HIS A 239 -0.67 -15.10 8.86
CA HIS A 239 -1.46 -15.20 7.62
C HIS A 239 -0.65 -15.66 6.40
N GLY A 240 0.68 -15.64 6.47
CA GLY A 240 1.55 -15.98 5.34
C GLY A 240 1.75 -14.83 4.35
N VAL A 241 2.55 -15.12 3.32
CA VAL A 241 2.76 -14.25 2.16
C VAL A 241 2.35 -15.03 0.93
N PHE A 242 1.51 -14.42 0.10
CA PHE A 242 0.91 -15.04 -1.08
C PHE A 242 1.26 -14.29 -2.35
N PHE A 243 1.20 -15.02 -3.46
CA PHE A 243 1.16 -14.50 -4.81
C PHE A 243 -0.20 -14.83 -5.45
N ALA A 244 -0.79 -13.90 -6.17
CA ALA A 244 -1.98 -14.16 -6.97
C ALA A 244 -1.54 -14.68 -8.35
N MET A 245 -2.03 -15.84 -8.78
CA MET A 245 -1.78 -16.32 -10.14
C MET A 245 -2.31 -15.31 -11.15
N GLY A 246 -1.46 -14.90 -12.09
CA GLY A 246 -1.71 -13.74 -12.98
C GLY A 246 -1.40 -12.37 -12.35
N GLY A 247 -0.71 -12.35 -11.20
CA GLY A 247 -0.20 -11.16 -10.51
C GLY A 247 -1.28 -10.28 -9.86
N THR A 248 -0.91 -9.08 -9.47
CA THR A 248 -1.84 -8.08 -8.93
C THR A 248 -2.93 -7.70 -9.95
N GLY A 249 -2.64 -7.87 -11.24
CA GLY A 249 -3.60 -7.70 -12.32
C GLY A 249 -4.80 -8.65 -12.23
N ALA A 250 -4.60 -9.89 -11.77
CA ALA A 250 -5.71 -10.84 -11.57
C ALA A 250 -6.66 -10.34 -10.47
N ILE A 251 -6.13 -9.87 -9.35
CA ILE A 251 -6.93 -9.27 -8.27
C ILE A 251 -7.68 -8.03 -8.79
N THR A 252 -6.99 -7.17 -9.52
CA THR A 252 -7.59 -5.93 -10.08
C THR A 252 -8.73 -6.25 -11.03
N ARG A 253 -8.56 -7.25 -11.92
CA ARG A 253 -9.63 -7.70 -12.83
C ARG A 253 -10.81 -8.31 -12.07
N ALA A 254 -10.55 -9.14 -11.06
CA ALA A 254 -11.60 -9.75 -10.24
C ALA A 254 -12.43 -8.70 -9.50
N LEU A 255 -11.78 -7.69 -8.90
CA LEU A 255 -12.46 -6.56 -8.27
C LEU A 255 -13.21 -5.68 -9.28
N GLY A 256 -12.65 -5.49 -10.48
CA GLY A 256 -13.32 -4.80 -11.59
C GLY A 256 -14.61 -5.51 -12.01
N GLY A 257 -14.54 -6.82 -12.21
CA GLY A 257 -15.72 -7.64 -12.50
C GLY A 257 -16.76 -7.63 -11.38
N LEU A 258 -16.31 -7.63 -10.11
CA LEU A 258 -17.22 -7.48 -8.96
C LEU A 258 -17.95 -6.12 -8.99
N MET A 259 -17.24 -5.03 -9.26
CA MET A 259 -17.85 -3.70 -9.42
C MET A 259 -18.87 -3.66 -10.53
N GLU A 260 -18.56 -4.25 -11.70
CA GLU A 260 -19.43 -4.30 -12.87
C GLU A 260 -20.72 -5.08 -12.57
N ARG A 261 -20.60 -6.32 -12.04
CA ARG A 261 -21.76 -7.17 -11.68
C ARG A 261 -22.71 -6.49 -10.70
N HIS A 262 -22.17 -5.65 -9.83
CA HIS A 262 -22.96 -4.95 -8.79
C HIS A 262 -23.29 -3.49 -9.15
N GLY A 263 -23.07 -3.06 -10.39
CA GLY A 263 -23.55 -1.78 -10.91
C GLY A 263 -22.80 -0.55 -10.40
N VAL A 264 -21.49 -0.67 -10.12
CA VAL A 264 -20.61 0.49 -9.96
C VAL A 264 -20.24 1.04 -11.34
N ALA A 265 -20.56 2.30 -11.61
CA ALA A 265 -20.16 2.96 -12.84
C ALA A 265 -18.66 3.32 -12.78
N VAL A 266 -17.87 2.82 -13.74
CA VAL A 266 -16.43 3.09 -13.82
C VAL A 266 -16.13 4.03 -14.99
N ARG A 267 -15.39 5.11 -14.74
CA ARG A 267 -14.94 6.09 -15.73
C ARG A 267 -13.42 6.22 -15.68
N LEU A 268 -12.74 5.55 -16.58
CA LEU A 268 -11.30 5.65 -16.78
C LEU A 268 -10.97 6.77 -17.79
N GLY A 269 -9.70 7.17 -17.91
CA GLY A 269 -9.24 8.26 -18.75
C GLY A 269 -9.83 9.63 -18.40
N SER A 270 -10.37 9.79 -17.19
CA SER A 270 -11.11 10.98 -16.77
C SER A 270 -10.46 11.63 -15.55
N THR A 271 -9.78 12.75 -15.76
CA THR A 271 -9.11 13.50 -14.68
C THR A 271 -10.10 14.35 -13.91
N VAL A 272 -10.26 14.10 -12.62
CA VAL A 272 -10.94 15.01 -11.70
C VAL A 272 -9.96 16.14 -11.34
N GLN A 273 -10.29 17.35 -11.74
CA GLN A 273 -9.45 18.52 -11.51
C GLN A 273 -9.72 19.17 -10.15
N ARG A 274 -11.00 19.21 -9.73
CA ARG A 274 -11.43 19.92 -8.52
C ARG A 274 -12.60 19.22 -7.84
N ILE A 275 -12.68 19.35 -6.52
CA ILE A 275 -13.86 19.05 -5.72
C ILE A 275 -14.57 20.37 -5.44
N ARG A 276 -15.84 20.48 -5.85
CA ARG A 276 -16.68 21.65 -5.57
C ARG A 276 -17.12 21.60 -4.13
N VAL A 277 -16.92 22.71 -3.41
CA VAL A 277 -17.30 22.84 -1.99
C VAL A 277 -18.24 24.05 -1.84
N GLU A 278 -19.49 23.81 -1.49
CA GLU A 278 -20.53 24.80 -1.28
C GLU A 278 -21.17 24.61 0.09
N GLY A 279 -21.45 25.70 0.81
CA GLY A 279 -22.02 25.61 2.17
C GLY A 279 -21.20 24.75 3.15
N GLY A 280 -19.89 24.57 2.92
CA GLY A 280 -19.02 23.71 3.74
C GLY A 280 -19.22 22.20 3.50
N ALA A 281 -19.80 21.81 2.38
CA ALA A 281 -19.98 20.41 1.95
C ALA A 281 -19.43 20.20 0.53
N ALA A 282 -18.93 19.00 0.24
CA ALA A 282 -18.62 18.60 -1.13
C ALA A 282 -19.93 18.29 -1.88
N THR A 283 -20.14 18.95 -3.03
CA THR A 283 -21.39 18.87 -3.81
C THR A 283 -21.21 18.30 -5.20
N ALA A 284 -20.00 18.32 -5.74
CA ALA A 284 -19.70 17.80 -7.07
C ALA A 284 -18.18 17.56 -7.24
N VAL A 285 -17.84 16.84 -8.29
CA VAL A 285 -16.47 16.81 -8.86
C VAL A 285 -16.45 17.47 -10.23
N GLU A 286 -15.38 18.22 -10.53
CA GLU A 286 -15.16 18.90 -11.79
C GLU A 286 -14.06 18.17 -12.56
N LEU A 287 -14.34 17.83 -13.82
CA LEU A 287 -13.41 17.15 -14.71
C LEU A 287 -12.56 18.16 -15.47
N ALA A 288 -11.32 17.80 -15.78
CA ALA A 288 -10.41 18.65 -16.58
C ALA A 288 -10.98 19.00 -17.97
N GLY A 289 -11.84 18.16 -18.54
CA GLY A 289 -12.56 18.43 -19.80
C GLY A 289 -13.81 19.30 -19.67
N GLY A 290 -14.08 19.92 -18.49
CA GLY A 290 -15.21 20.83 -18.29
C GLY A 290 -16.51 20.18 -17.82
N GLY A 291 -16.56 18.86 -17.64
CA GLY A 291 -17.73 18.16 -17.09
C GLY A 291 -17.85 18.33 -15.57
N VAL A 292 -19.08 18.37 -15.05
CA VAL A 292 -19.39 18.41 -13.62
C VAL A 292 -20.27 17.21 -13.28
N ILE A 293 -19.88 16.47 -12.24
CA ILE A 293 -20.65 15.32 -11.75
C ILE A 293 -21.14 15.64 -10.34
N PRO A 294 -22.44 15.89 -10.16
CA PRO A 294 -23.02 16.12 -8.84
C PRO A 294 -22.84 14.89 -7.94
N ALA A 295 -22.62 15.12 -6.66
CA ALA A 295 -22.40 14.06 -5.68
C ALA A 295 -22.98 14.45 -4.31
N ASP A 296 -23.68 13.52 -3.67
CA ASP A 296 -24.11 13.65 -2.27
C ASP A 296 -22.96 13.30 -1.31
N LEU A 297 -21.99 12.54 -1.81
CA LEU A 297 -20.80 12.11 -1.07
C LEU A 297 -19.62 11.94 -2.02
N VAL A 298 -18.45 12.43 -1.62
CA VAL A 298 -17.19 12.25 -2.37
C VAL A 298 -16.18 11.49 -1.53
N VAL A 299 -15.56 10.46 -2.10
CA VAL A 299 -14.40 9.77 -1.51
C VAL A 299 -13.19 9.96 -2.41
N SER A 300 -12.12 10.50 -1.87
CA SER A 300 -10.86 10.68 -2.60
C SER A 300 -9.85 9.61 -2.23
N ASN A 301 -9.37 8.86 -3.24
CA ASN A 301 -8.20 7.98 -3.17
C ASN A 301 -6.98 8.61 -3.86
N ALA A 302 -7.05 9.88 -4.26
CA ALA A 302 -5.88 10.64 -4.69
C ALA A 302 -4.89 10.79 -3.53
N ASP A 303 -3.62 11.08 -3.84
CA ASP A 303 -2.65 11.41 -2.79
C ASP A 303 -3.23 12.53 -1.89
N ALA A 304 -3.22 12.32 -0.57
CA ALA A 304 -3.88 13.23 0.37
C ALA A 304 -3.30 14.64 0.33
N ALA A 305 -1.99 14.77 0.13
CA ALA A 305 -1.35 16.08 -0.02
C ALA A 305 -1.75 16.72 -1.36
N HIS A 306 -1.83 15.94 -2.45
CA HIS A 306 -2.32 16.44 -3.75
C HIS A 306 -3.78 16.91 -3.67
N LEU A 307 -4.65 16.16 -2.97
CA LEU A 307 -6.03 16.58 -2.75
C LEU A 307 -6.10 18.00 -2.16
N TYR A 308 -5.36 18.24 -1.08
CA TYR A 308 -5.39 19.54 -0.41
C TYR A 308 -4.60 20.62 -1.16
N THR A 309 -3.52 20.30 -1.88
CA THR A 309 -2.74 21.31 -2.61
C THR A 309 -3.38 21.75 -3.92
N SER A 310 -4.11 20.83 -4.60
CA SER A 310 -4.51 21.04 -5.99
C SER A 310 -6.02 20.92 -6.23
N MET A 311 -6.73 20.04 -5.49
CA MET A 311 -8.13 19.76 -5.80
C MET A 311 -9.13 20.52 -4.93
N ILE A 312 -8.71 21.01 -3.76
CA ILE A 312 -9.54 21.80 -2.84
C ILE A 312 -9.05 23.24 -2.80
N PRO A 313 -9.89 24.25 -3.08
CA PRO A 313 -9.49 25.67 -2.97
C PRO A 313 -8.98 26.01 -1.57
N LYS A 314 -7.89 26.76 -1.46
CA LYS A 314 -7.27 27.14 -0.17
C LYS A 314 -8.25 27.80 0.79
N SER A 315 -9.20 28.60 0.28
CA SER A 315 -10.24 29.26 1.08
C SER A 315 -11.24 28.30 1.72
N LYS A 316 -11.31 27.05 1.25
CA LYS A 316 -12.22 26.00 1.76
C LYS A 316 -11.51 24.99 2.67
N GLN A 317 -10.20 25.08 2.81
CA GLN A 317 -9.40 24.18 3.65
C GLN A 317 -9.42 24.62 5.11
N ALA A 318 -9.53 23.63 6.01
CA ALA A 318 -9.35 23.88 7.43
C ALA A 318 -7.91 24.28 7.77
N TRP A 319 -7.75 25.06 8.83
CA TRP A 319 -6.42 25.41 9.35
C TRP A 319 -5.57 24.17 9.68
N SER A 320 -6.18 23.14 10.27
CA SER A 320 -5.50 21.89 10.66
C SER A 320 -4.94 21.12 9.46
N SER A 321 -5.67 21.03 8.35
CA SER A 321 -5.18 20.36 7.13
C SER A 321 -4.01 21.13 6.51
N ARG A 322 -4.05 22.47 6.54
CA ARG A 322 -2.92 23.31 6.08
C ARG A 322 -1.68 23.11 6.94
N LEU A 323 -1.85 23.02 8.28
CA LEU A 323 -0.75 22.75 9.19
C LEU A 323 -0.12 21.37 8.90
N LYS A 324 -0.94 20.34 8.68
CA LYS A 324 -0.46 19.01 8.31
C LYS A 324 0.33 19.03 7.00
N LEU A 325 -0.13 19.75 5.98
CA LEU A 325 0.60 19.92 4.72
C LEU A 325 1.99 20.54 4.92
N THR A 326 2.07 21.63 5.71
CA THR A 326 3.33 22.35 5.96
C THR A 326 4.31 21.47 6.75
N ALA A 327 3.82 20.66 7.69
CA ALA A 327 4.63 19.80 8.55
C ALA A 327 4.91 18.41 7.92
N ALA A 328 4.34 18.12 6.74
CA ALA A 328 4.44 16.80 6.12
C ALA A 328 5.87 16.45 5.72
N SER A 329 6.31 15.28 6.12
CA SER A 329 7.50 14.60 5.59
C SER A 329 7.03 13.48 4.66
N TYR A 330 7.63 13.39 3.48
CA TYR A 330 7.23 12.43 2.45
C TYR A 330 8.14 11.21 2.46
N SER A 331 7.61 10.07 2.01
CA SER A 331 8.39 8.86 1.83
C SER A 331 9.49 9.06 0.80
N MET A 332 10.42 8.12 0.73
CA MET A 332 11.38 8.06 -0.36
C MET A 332 10.68 8.00 -1.73
N GLY A 333 11.40 8.40 -2.76
CA GLY A 333 11.09 8.08 -4.14
C GLY A 333 11.48 6.65 -4.49
N LEU A 334 11.05 6.18 -5.64
CA LEU A 334 11.37 4.86 -6.16
C LEU A 334 11.95 4.98 -7.57
N PHE A 335 13.07 4.31 -7.81
CA PHE A 335 13.50 3.95 -9.14
C PHE A 335 13.12 2.48 -9.35
N VAL A 336 12.34 2.19 -10.37
CA VAL A 336 11.90 0.82 -10.67
C VAL A 336 12.34 0.48 -12.09
N LEU A 337 13.16 -0.56 -12.21
CA LEU A 337 13.59 -1.11 -13.48
C LEU A 337 12.82 -2.39 -13.75
N TYR A 338 12.09 -2.43 -14.85
CA TYR A 338 11.36 -3.59 -15.36
C TYR A 338 12.12 -4.17 -16.54
N PHE A 339 12.34 -5.50 -16.55
CA PHE A 339 13.02 -6.13 -17.67
C PHE A 339 12.61 -7.60 -17.86
N GLY A 340 12.70 -8.04 -19.11
CA GLY A 340 12.62 -9.43 -19.53
C GLY A 340 14.00 -9.98 -19.89
N THR A 341 14.25 -11.24 -19.58
CA THR A 341 15.49 -11.94 -19.96
C THR A 341 15.20 -13.14 -20.85
N ARG A 342 16.10 -13.44 -21.80
CA ARG A 342 15.99 -14.61 -22.70
C ARG A 342 16.59 -15.90 -22.13
N ARG A 343 16.84 -15.94 -20.83
CA ARG A 343 17.28 -17.14 -20.10
C ARG A 343 16.69 -17.16 -18.70
N PRO A 344 16.48 -18.35 -18.11
CA PRO A 344 16.00 -18.48 -16.75
C PRO A 344 17.12 -18.24 -15.71
N TYR A 345 16.69 -17.86 -14.49
CA TYR A 345 17.53 -17.71 -13.29
C TYR A 345 16.88 -18.47 -12.12
N PRO A 346 16.88 -19.82 -12.14
CA PRO A 346 16.09 -20.65 -11.21
C PRO A 346 16.48 -20.46 -9.74
N ASP A 347 17.72 -20.05 -9.46
CA ASP A 347 18.22 -19.85 -8.10
C ASP A 347 17.76 -18.54 -7.45
N VAL A 348 17.06 -17.67 -8.20
CA VAL A 348 16.52 -16.41 -7.66
C VAL A 348 15.12 -16.65 -7.10
N ALA A 349 14.92 -16.35 -5.83
CA ALA A 349 13.62 -16.49 -5.17
C ALA A 349 12.58 -15.51 -5.75
N HIS A 350 11.30 -15.82 -5.57
CA HIS A 350 10.19 -14.97 -6.02
C HIS A 350 10.34 -13.51 -5.54
N HIS A 351 10.66 -13.34 -4.25
CA HIS A 351 11.04 -12.06 -3.67
C HIS A 351 12.47 -12.15 -3.14
N THR A 352 13.36 -11.33 -3.67
CA THR A 352 14.73 -11.22 -3.19
C THR A 352 15.03 -9.80 -2.77
N ILE A 353 15.53 -9.63 -1.55
CA ILE A 353 15.93 -8.34 -1.00
C ILE A 353 17.45 -8.35 -0.88
N TRP A 354 18.12 -7.54 -1.70
CA TRP A 354 19.57 -7.38 -1.65
C TRP A 354 19.90 -6.12 -0.85
N LEU A 355 20.62 -6.29 0.27
CA LEU A 355 21.02 -5.23 1.17
C LEU A 355 22.45 -4.79 0.83
N GLY A 356 22.63 -3.48 0.61
CA GLY A 356 23.94 -2.86 0.40
C GLY A 356 24.80 -2.86 1.66
N GLU A 357 26.08 -2.51 1.51
CA GLU A 357 27.07 -2.54 2.61
C GLU A 357 26.78 -1.48 3.67
N ARG A 358 26.36 -0.27 3.25
CA ARG A 358 26.19 0.91 4.11
C ARG A 358 24.72 1.13 4.49
N TYR A 359 24.08 0.09 5.04
CA TYR A 359 22.63 0.08 5.25
C TYR A 359 22.08 1.34 5.95
N ARG A 360 22.70 1.78 7.05
CA ARG A 360 22.23 2.96 7.80
C ARG A 360 22.54 4.27 7.04
N GLU A 361 23.76 4.41 6.56
CA GLU A 361 24.25 5.60 5.85
C GLU A 361 23.46 5.81 4.57
N LEU A 362 23.18 4.74 3.84
CA LEU A 362 22.36 4.75 2.63
C LEU A 362 20.95 5.28 2.90
N LEU A 363 20.32 4.80 3.98
CA LEU A 363 18.99 5.27 4.34
C LEU A 363 19.00 6.73 4.83
N ASP A 364 20.05 7.17 5.50
CA ASP A 364 20.24 8.58 5.87
C ASP A 364 20.43 9.48 4.63
N GLU A 365 21.19 9.01 3.65
CA GLU A 365 21.36 9.68 2.36
C GLU A 365 20.02 9.86 1.64
N ILE A 366 19.22 8.79 1.54
CA ILE A 366 17.93 8.80 0.85
C ILE A 366 16.90 9.69 1.58
N PHE A 367 16.71 9.46 2.89
CA PHE A 367 15.60 10.06 3.61
C PHE A 367 15.89 11.45 4.18
N ASN A 368 17.12 11.71 4.62
CA ASN A 368 17.48 12.94 5.32
C ASN A 368 18.30 13.88 4.44
N LYS A 369 19.45 13.42 3.92
CA LYS A 369 20.33 14.24 3.09
C LYS A 369 19.79 14.52 1.69
N LYS A 370 18.86 13.69 1.20
CA LYS A 370 18.29 13.76 -0.15
C LYS A 370 19.36 13.68 -1.24
N THR A 371 20.30 12.76 -1.08
CA THR A 371 21.38 12.49 -2.03
C THR A 371 21.30 11.08 -2.57
N LEU A 372 21.68 10.89 -3.83
CA LEU A 372 21.82 9.58 -4.45
C LEU A 372 23.22 9.03 -4.16
N GLY A 373 23.32 8.01 -3.32
CA GLY A 373 24.59 7.41 -2.92
C GLY A 373 25.20 6.52 -4.01
N ASP A 374 26.45 6.10 -3.78
CA ASP A 374 27.14 5.13 -4.65
C ASP A 374 26.75 3.68 -4.35
N ASP A 375 26.22 3.41 -3.18
CA ASP A 375 25.65 2.14 -2.76
C ASP A 375 24.12 2.16 -2.91
N PHE A 376 23.48 0.99 -2.95
CA PHE A 376 22.04 0.84 -2.99
C PHE A 376 21.60 -0.50 -2.42
N SER A 377 20.35 -0.56 -1.96
CA SER A 377 19.65 -1.81 -1.66
C SER A 377 18.55 -2.01 -2.69
N LEU A 378 18.25 -3.27 -3.05
CA LEU A 378 17.30 -3.59 -4.10
C LEU A 378 16.26 -4.58 -3.60
N TYR A 379 15.04 -4.42 -4.09
CA TYR A 379 14.02 -5.45 -4.02
C TYR A 379 13.78 -5.98 -5.42
N LEU A 380 14.00 -7.29 -5.62
CA LEU A 380 13.77 -8.00 -6.87
C LEU A 380 12.49 -8.81 -6.74
N HIS A 381 11.61 -8.67 -7.72
CA HIS A 381 10.43 -9.51 -7.91
C HIS A 381 10.59 -10.33 -9.17
N ARG A 382 10.51 -11.66 -9.04
CA ARG A 382 10.55 -12.64 -10.13
C ARG A 382 9.25 -13.43 -10.15
N PRO A 383 8.17 -12.92 -10.77
CA PRO A 383 6.88 -13.62 -10.81
C PRO A 383 6.97 -14.97 -11.52
N THR A 384 7.85 -15.12 -12.51
CA THR A 384 8.08 -16.37 -13.24
C THR A 384 8.58 -17.53 -12.37
N ALA A 385 9.07 -17.26 -11.16
CA ALA A 385 9.33 -18.29 -10.15
C ALA A 385 8.07 -19.08 -9.74
N THR A 386 6.88 -18.49 -9.90
CA THR A 386 5.60 -19.06 -9.48
C THR A 386 4.64 -19.18 -10.65
N ASP A 387 4.60 -18.18 -11.54
CA ASP A 387 3.70 -18.12 -12.69
C ASP A 387 4.48 -17.88 -13.99
N PRO A 388 4.76 -18.94 -14.76
CA PRO A 388 5.50 -18.82 -16.02
C PRO A 388 4.84 -17.91 -17.06
N SER A 389 3.52 -17.64 -16.95
CA SER A 389 2.79 -16.81 -17.91
C SER A 389 3.23 -15.34 -17.96
N PHE A 390 4.14 -14.93 -17.07
CA PHE A 390 4.69 -13.57 -17.06
C PHE A 390 5.77 -13.31 -18.11
N ALA A 391 6.25 -14.35 -18.78
CA ALA A 391 7.27 -14.24 -19.82
C ALA A 391 7.03 -15.27 -20.93
N PRO A 392 7.60 -15.09 -22.13
CA PRO A 392 7.67 -16.12 -23.16
C PRO A 392 8.43 -17.36 -22.66
N ASP A 393 8.20 -18.50 -23.29
CA ASP A 393 8.86 -19.77 -22.95
C ASP A 393 10.38 -19.66 -22.89
N GLY A 394 10.97 -20.13 -21.79
CA GLY A 394 12.41 -20.06 -21.53
C GLY A 394 12.95 -18.68 -21.14
N CYS A 395 12.08 -17.71 -21.02
CA CYS A 395 12.38 -16.35 -20.57
C CYS A 395 11.94 -16.12 -19.11
N GLU A 396 12.40 -15.01 -18.53
CA GLU A 396 12.01 -14.59 -17.18
C GLU A 396 11.58 -13.12 -17.16
N SER A 397 10.63 -12.80 -16.33
CA SER A 397 10.21 -11.43 -16.04
C SER A 397 10.71 -10.99 -14.67
N PHE A 398 11.23 -9.77 -14.61
CA PHE A 398 11.68 -9.14 -13.37
C PHE A 398 11.18 -7.71 -13.25
N TYR A 399 10.98 -7.26 -12.03
CA TYR A 399 11.20 -5.87 -11.72
C TYR A 399 12.17 -5.72 -10.53
N VAL A 400 12.94 -4.65 -10.55
CA VAL A 400 13.89 -4.29 -9.51
C VAL A 400 13.54 -2.90 -9.00
N LEU A 401 13.21 -2.81 -7.72
CA LEU A 401 12.93 -1.56 -7.05
C LEU A 401 14.14 -1.12 -6.23
N CYS A 402 14.61 0.10 -6.48
CA CYS A 402 15.64 0.77 -5.72
C CYS A 402 15.04 1.98 -5.00
N PRO A 403 15.06 2.02 -3.65
CA PRO A 403 14.73 3.24 -2.91
C PRO A 403 15.70 4.35 -3.25
N VAL A 404 15.18 5.54 -3.56
CA VAL A 404 15.95 6.72 -3.95
C VAL A 404 15.39 7.96 -3.27
N PRO A 405 16.12 9.09 -3.23
CA PRO A 405 15.53 10.36 -2.79
C PRO A 405 14.31 10.72 -3.63
N ASN A 406 13.31 11.32 -2.99
CA ASN A 406 12.16 11.89 -3.70
C ASN A 406 12.53 13.22 -4.38
N LEU A 407 11.59 13.85 -5.11
CA LEU A 407 11.84 15.10 -5.87
C LEU A 407 12.09 16.34 -5.00
N GLN A 408 12.28 16.19 -3.69
CA GLN A 408 12.85 17.25 -2.85
C GLN A 408 14.38 17.31 -2.98
N ALA A 409 14.99 16.26 -3.56
CA ALA A 409 16.38 16.28 -3.98
C ALA A 409 16.53 17.06 -5.30
N ASP A 410 17.63 17.78 -5.43
CA ASP A 410 18.00 18.45 -6.68
C ASP A 410 18.74 17.46 -7.60
N LEU A 411 17.97 16.55 -8.21
CA LEU A 411 18.45 15.49 -9.09
C LEU A 411 17.75 15.55 -10.45
N ASP A 412 18.53 15.60 -11.52
CA ASP A 412 17.99 15.44 -12.87
C ASP A 412 17.83 13.95 -13.22
N TRP A 413 16.62 13.43 -13.05
CA TRP A 413 16.31 12.04 -13.33
C TRP A 413 16.43 11.65 -14.81
N SER A 414 16.49 12.60 -15.73
CA SER A 414 16.77 12.31 -17.14
C SER A 414 18.24 11.89 -17.36
N LEU A 415 19.13 12.34 -16.48
CA LEU A 415 20.55 11.98 -16.47
C LEU A 415 20.87 10.88 -15.46
N GLU A 416 20.33 10.98 -14.25
CA GLU A 416 20.65 10.03 -13.17
C GLU A 416 19.93 8.67 -13.32
N GLY A 417 18.75 8.65 -13.94
CA GLY A 417 18.01 7.41 -14.19
C GLY A 417 18.80 6.38 -15.00
N PRO A 418 19.30 6.73 -16.21
CA PRO A 418 20.15 5.84 -17.02
C PRO A 418 21.41 5.39 -16.30
N LYS A 419 22.12 6.29 -15.60
CA LYS A 419 23.32 5.92 -14.82
C LYS A 419 22.99 4.93 -13.71
N LEU A 420 21.91 5.14 -12.98
CA LEU A 420 21.47 4.22 -11.92
C LEU A 420 21.08 2.86 -12.50
N ARG A 421 20.36 2.85 -13.62
CA ARG A 421 20.05 1.63 -14.39
C ARG A 421 21.30 0.83 -14.69
N ASP A 422 22.34 1.46 -15.26
CA ASP A 422 23.58 0.79 -15.63
C ASP A 422 24.32 0.23 -14.41
N ARG A 423 24.35 0.99 -13.32
CA ARG A 423 24.93 0.54 -12.03
C ARG A 423 24.20 -0.67 -11.47
N ILE A 424 22.85 -0.65 -11.47
CA ILE A 424 22.02 -1.76 -10.99
C ILE A 424 22.26 -3.00 -11.84
N VAL A 425 22.20 -2.90 -13.18
CA VAL A 425 22.43 -4.02 -14.08
C VAL A 425 23.82 -4.60 -13.89
N ALA A 426 24.86 -3.76 -13.83
CA ALA A 426 26.23 -4.21 -13.61
C ALA A 426 26.43 -4.88 -12.24
N ALA A 427 25.74 -4.43 -11.21
CA ALA A 427 25.79 -5.04 -9.87
C ALA A 427 25.08 -6.39 -9.84
N LEU A 428 23.88 -6.49 -10.42
CA LEU A 428 23.13 -7.75 -10.53
C LEU A 428 23.86 -8.78 -11.39
N ASP A 429 24.48 -8.33 -12.48
CA ASP A 429 25.26 -9.20 -13.38
C ASP A 429 26.44 -9.88 -12.67
N ARG A 430 27.11 -9.15 -11.78
CA ARG A 430 28.23 -9.68 -10.98
C ARG A 430 27.81 -10.56 -9.81
N THR A 431 26.54 -10.50 -9.37
CA THR A 431 26.13 -11.10 -8.09
C THR A 431 24.99 -12.10 -8.26
N ILE A 432 23.76 -11.64 -8.43
CA ILE A 432 22.54 -12.44 -8.35
C ILE A 432 22.11 -12.99 -9.70
N LEU A 433 22.35 -12.25 -10.79
CA LEU A 433 21.92 -12.57 -12.16
C LEU A 433 23.12 -12.63 -13.12
N PRO A 434 24.03 -13.60 -12.99
CA PRO A 434 25.24 -13.66 -13.83
C PRO A 434 24.91 -13.67 -15.32
N GLY A 435 25.55 -12.80 -16.11
CA GLY A 435 25.32 -12.63 -17.53
C GLY A 435 24.06 -11.82 -17.88
N LEU A 436 23.49 -11.09 -16.93
CA LEU A 436 22.26 -10.30 -17.09
C LEU A 436 22.35 -9.34 -18.27
N ALA A 437 23.42 -8.54 -18.36
CA ALA A 437 23.58 -7.51 -19.37
C ALA A 437 23.43 -8.04 -20.81
N ALA A 438 23.87 -9.29 -21.05
CA ALA A 438 23.78 -9.94 -22.36
C ALA A 438 22.40 -10.61 -22.60
N THR A 439 21.54 -10.73 -21.60
CA THR A 439 20.28 -11.50 -21.67
C THR A 439 19.03 -10.65 -21.63
N ILE A 440 19.11 -9.38 -21.27
CA ILE A 440 17.98 -8.45 -21.31
C ILE A 440 17.49 -8.30 -22.76
N THR A 441 16.19 -8.48 -22.97
CA THR A 441 15.55 -8.37 -24.30
C THR A 441 14.50 -7.26 -24.36
N ALA A 442 13.91 -6.90 -23.21
CA ALA A 442 12.95 -5.82 -23.09
C ALA A 442 13.19 -5.12 -21.76
N GLU A 443 13.16 -3.78 -21.74
CA GLU A 443 13.30 -3.03 -20.49
C GLU A 443 12.64 -1.66 -20.56
N PHE A 444 12.25 -1.17 -19.40
CA PHE A 444 11.88 0.22 -19.15
C PHE A 444 12.04 0.55 -17.67
N SER A 445 12.05 1.82 -17.33
CA SER A 445 12.15 2.23 -15.92
C SER A 445 11.13 3.30 -15.57
N MET A 446 10.83 3.39 -14.28
CA MET A 446 10.08 4.49 -13.67
C MET A 446 10.95 5.18 -12.63
N THR A 447 10.90 6.50 -12.61
CA THR A 447 11.64 7.38 -11.71
C THR A 447 10.66 8.12 -10.78
N PRO A 448 11.11 8.86 -9.76
CA PRO A 448 10.23 9.72 -8.98
C PRO A 448 9.43 10.74 -9.82
N ARG A 449 9.93 11.15 -11.00
CA ARG A 449 9.18 12.03 -11.92
C ARG A 449 7.94 11.33 -12.47
N ASP A 450 8.07 10.05 -12.82
CA ASP A 450 6.95 9.23 -13.32
C ASP A 450 5.90 9.02 -12.23
N PHE A 451 6.33 8.79 -10.98
CA PHE A 451 5.40 8.73 -9.84
C PHE A 451 4.66 10.05 -9.61
N SER A 452 5.33 11.20 -9.79
CA SER A 452 4.69 12.51 -9.71
C SER A 452 3.71 12.75 -10.85
N HIS A 453 4.07 12.34 -12.07
CA HIS A 453 3.25 12.52 -13.26
C HIS A 453 2.05 11.55 -13.30
N ASP A 454 2.30 10.25 -13.17
CA ASP A 454 1.30 9.22 -13.38
C ASP A 454 0.33 9.09 -12.21
N TYR A 455 0.84 9.18 -10.99
CA TYR A 455 0.04 8.98 -9.77
C TYR A 455 -0.27 10.28 -9.03
N LEU A 456 0.16 11.44 -9.55
CA LEU A 456 0.04 12.75 -8.89
C LEU A 456 0.60 12.73 -7.45
N SER A 457 1.62 11.91 -7.24
CA SER A 457 2.26 11.76 -5.94
C SER A 457 3.11 13.00 -5.65
N VAL A 458 2.81 13.69 -4.56
CA VAL A 458 3.53 14.89 -4.18
C VAL A 458 5.02 14.56 -3.95
N HIS A 459 5.89 15.34 -4.57
CA HIS A 459 7.35 15.11 -4.62
C HIS A 459 7.76 13.74 -5.19
N GLY A 460 6.92 13.08 -5.99
CA GLY A 460 7.23 11.75 -6.53
C GLY A 460 7.43 10.68 -5.45
N ALA A 461 6.86 10.88 -4.27
CA ALA A 461 6.96 9.95 -3.15
C ALA A 461 6.30 8.60 -3.50
N GLY A 462 6.99 7.50 -3.27
CA GLY A 462 6.48 6.15 -3.58
C GLY A 462 5.25 5.78 -2.77
N PHE A 463 5.12 6.29 -1.53
CA PHE A 463 4.11 5.86 -0.54
C PHE A 463 3.37 7.03 0.14
N SER A 464 3.32 8.22 -0.47
CA SER A 464 2.74 9.43 0.12
C SER A 464 3.53 9.92 1.35
N VAL A 465 2.88 10.35 2.44
CA VAL A 465 3.55 10.82 3.65
C VAL A 465 4.22 9.68 4.42
N ALA A 466 5.41 9.93 4.95
CA ALA A 466 6.21 8.95 5.68
C ALA A 466 5.51 8.44 6.97
N PRO A 467 5.73 7.17 7.36
CA PRO A 467 5.08 6.56 8.53
C PRO A 467 5.79 6.90 9.85
N LEU A 468 6.04 8.18 10.09
CA LEU A 468 6.63 8.68 11.32
C LEU A 468 5.59 8.74 12.45
N PHE A 469 6.03 8.60 13.71
CA PHE A 469 5.12 8.70 14.86
C PHE A 469 4.26 9.98 14.79
N ARG A 470 4.89 11.14 14.53
CA ARG A 470 4.25 12.46 14.40
C ARG A 470 3.36 12.62 13.17
N GLN A 471 3.25 11.59 12.31
CA GLN A 471 2.42 11.54 11.10
C GLN A 471 1.58 10.26 11.05
N SER A 472 1.36 9.61 12.18
CA SER A 472 0.55 8.39 12.30
C SER A 472 -0.73 8.67 13.09
N ALA A 473 -1.75 7.83 12.92
CA ALA A 473 -3.04 7.92 13.60
C ALA A 473 -3.67 9.34 13.48
N TRP A 474 -3.95 10.03 14.58
CA TRP A 474 -4.56 11.36 14.57
C TRP A 474 -3.71 12.44 13.89
N PHE A 475 -2.40 12.29 13.87
CA PHE A 475 -1.50 13.27 13.22
C PHE A 475 -1.47 13.11 11.69
N ARG A 476 -1.94 11.99 11.14
CA ARG A 476 -2.05 11.77 9.70
C ARG A 476 -3.25 12.54 9.12
N PHE A 477 -3.33 12.70 7.79
CA PHE A 477 -4.55 13.21 7.17
C PHE A 477 -5.72 12.30 7.55
N HIS A 478 -6.82 12.91 8.04
CA HIS A 478 -7.97 12.16 8.52
C HIS A 478 -8.75 11.53 7.36
N ASN A 479 -9.42 10.41 7.62
CA ASN A 479 -10.31 9.77 6.64
C ASN A 479 -11.59 10.58 6.38
N ARG A 480 -11.97 11.53 7.25
CA ARG A 480 -12.94 12.58 6.97
C ARG A 480 -12.19 13.87 6.71
N ALA A 481 -12.47 14.55 5.60
CA ALA A 481 -11.83 15.83 5.30
C ALA A 481 -12.12 16.86 6.38
N GLU A 482 -11.07 17.53 6.85
CA GLU A 482 -11.17 18.51 7.91
C GLU A 482 -11.87 19.77 7.40
N GLY A 483 -13.00 20.14 8.02
CA GLY A 483 -13.77 21.33 7.66
C GLY A 483 -14.67 21.18 6.44
N ILE A 484 -14.75 20.00 5.79
CA ILE A 484 -15.61 19.76 4.64
C ILE A 484 -16.48 18.53 4.92
N ARG A 485 -17.79 18.76 4.96
CA ARG A 485 -18.76 17.67 5.09
C ARG A 485 -18.83 16.85 3.80
N ASN A 486 -19.22 15.58 3.90
CA ASN A 486 -19.44 14.65 2.78
C ASN A 486 -18.20 14.39 1.91
N LEU A 487 -17.00 14.77 2.37
CA LEU A 487 -15.72 14.46 1.74
C LEU A 487 -14.92 13.52 2.63
N TYR A 488 -14.54 12.38 2.09
CA TYR A 488 -13.74 11.36 2.77
C TYR A 488 -12.48 11.04 1.99
N LEU A 489 -11.46 10.54 2.68
CA LEU A 489 -10.17 10.17 2.11
C LEU A 489 -9.86 8.71 2.42
N VAL A 490 -9.37 8.00 1.42
CA VAL A 490 -8.84 6.64 1.53
C VAL A 490 -7.45 6.56 0.89
N GLY A 491 -6.76 5.45 1.08
CA GLY A 491 -5.46 5.21 0.47
C GLY A 491 -4.27 5.51 1.36
N ALA A 492 -3.07 5.52 0.77
CA ALA A 492 -1.79 5.56 1.48
C ALA A 492 -1.56 6.81 2.33
N GLY A 493 -2.12 7.95 1.95
CA GLY A 493 -1.94 9.23 2.64
C GLY A 493 -2.74 9.39 3.94
N THR A 494 -3.73 8.53 4.21
CA THR A 494 -4.62 8.61 5.36
C THR A 494 -4.35 7.50 6.37
N HIS A 495 -5.09 7.49 7.49
CA HIS A 495 -5.08 6.36 8.43
C HIS A 495 -5.72 5.11 7.78
N PRO A 496 -5.16 3.90 8.00
CA PRO A 496 -3.98 3.59 8.81
C PRO A 496 -2.63 3.82 8.12
N GLY A 497 -2.57 3.92 6.78
CA GLY A 497 -1.35 4.23 6.06
C GLY A 497 -1.17 3.44 4.77
N ALA A 498 0.08 3.38 4.29
CA ALA A 498 0.47 2.70 3.06
C ALA A 498 0.52 1.16 3.22
N GLY A 499 0.69 0.46 2.09
CA GLY A 499 0.65 -1.00 1.98
C GLY A 499 -0.75 -1.52 1.68
N LEU A 500 -0.84 -2.72 1.10
CA LEU A 500 -2.13 -3.35 0.74
C LEU A 500 -3.11 -3.39 1.92
N PRO A 501 -2.72 -3.90 3.11
CA PRO A 501 -3.62 -3.91 4.25
C PRO A 501 -4.04 -2.49 4.68
N GLY A 502 -3.11 -1.54 4.65
CA GLY A 502 -3.37 -0.15 5.04
C GLY A 502 -4.42 0.52 4.17
N VAL A 503 -4.27 0.43 2.84
CA VAL A 503 -5.20 1.10 1.91
C VAL A 503 -6.58 0.45 1.91
N LEU A 504 -6.68 -0.88 2.08
CA LEU A 504 -7.96 -1.58 2.20
C LEU A 504 -8.65 -1.25 3.53
N CYS A 505 -7.92 -1.19 4.64
CA CYS A 505 -8.45 -0.78 5.94
C CYS A 505 -8.89 0.68 5.95
N SER A 506 -8.25 1.58 5.18
CA SER A 506 -8.70 2.98 5.07
C SER A 506 -10.13 3.09 4.53
N ALA A 507 -10.51 2.20 3.60
CA ALA A 507 -11.87 2.10 3.11
C ALA A 507 -12.84 1.55 4.17
N LYS A 508 -12.40 0.64 5.05
CA LYS A 508 -13.19 0.17 6.20
C LYS A 508 -13.43 1.30 7.21
N VAL A 509 -12.43 2.16 7.43
CA VAL A 509 -12.61 3.35 8.27
C VAL A 509 -13.71 4.24 7.71
N VAL A 510 -13.64 4.57 6.41
CA VAL A 510 -14.67 5.39 5.75
C VAL A 510 -16.04 4.71 5.81
N ASP A 511 -16.10 3.41 5.56
CA ASP A 511 -17.32 2.60 5.68
C ASP A 511 -17.98 2.75 7.06
N SER A 512 -17.18 2.73 8.13
CA SER A 512 -17.69 2.91 9.51
C SER A 512 -18.25 4.32 9.79
N MET A 513 -17.87 5.33 9.00
CA MET A 513 -18.24 6.74 9.17
C MET A 513 -19.41 7.16 8.29
N VAL A 514 -19.66 6.44 7.20
CA VAL A 514 -20.71 6.76 6.23
C VAL A 514 -21.99 5.98 6.58
N PRO A 515 -23.15 6.63 6.71
CA PRO A 515 -24.41 5.95 6.96
C PRO A 515 -24.84 5.11 5.75
N ALA A 516 -25.82 4.21 5.93
CA ALA A 516 -26.48 3.56 4.81
C ALA A 516 -27.24 4.59 3.96
N ALA A 517 -27.36 4.36 2.66
CA ALA A 517 -27.95 5.30 1.71
C ALA A 517 -29.39 5.68 2.09
N GLU A 518 -30.17 4.74 2.61
CA GLU A 518 -31.55 4.95 3.07
C GLU A 518 -31.68 5.95 4.24
N MET A 519 -30.58 6.19 4.97
CA MET A 519 -30.55 7.13 6.11
C MET A 519 -30.09 8.55 5.70
N VAL A 520 -29.70 8.75 4.43
CA VAL A 520 -29.29 10.05 3.91
C VAL A 520 -30.53 10.84 3.52
N VAL A 521 -30.99 11.71 4.42
CA VAL A 521 -32.06 12.64 4.10
C VAL A 521 -31.47 13.73 3.20
N ARG A 522 -31.93 13.83 1.96
CA ARG A 522 -31.62 14.96 1.08
C ARG A 522 -32.20 16.23 1.72
N GLN A 523 -31.33 17.17 2.07
CA GLN A 523 -31.78 18.55 2.27
C GLN A 523 -32.21 19.05 0.88
N GLU A 524 -33.52 19.22 0.67
CA GLU A 524 -34.00 19.94 -0.51
C GLU A 524 -33.30 21.30 -0.57
N PRO A 525 -32.83 21.74 -1.74
CA PRO A 525 -32.36 23.11 -1.88
C PRO A 525 -33.52 23.99 -1.50
N HIS A 526 -33.40 24.73 -0.40
CA HIS A 526 -34.35 25.75 -0.03
C HIS A 526 -34.54 26.66 -1.24
N GLY A 527 -35.76 26.70 -1.74
CA GLY A 527 -36.16 27.40 -2.94
C GLY A 527 -35.64 28.84 -2.98
N ALA A 528 -35.26 29.22 -4.18
CA ALA A 528 -34.91 30.60 -4.51
C ALA A 528 -36.10 31.51 -4.40
#